data_bff5c3eff26605b49a2db6dee4ed4a2c
#
_entry.id   bff5c3eff26605b49a2db6dee4ed4a2c
#
_cell.length_a   1.000
_cell.length_b   1.000
_cell.length_c   1.000
_cell.angle_alpha   90.00
_cell.angle_beta   90.00
_cell.angle_gamma   90.00
#
_symmetry.space_group_name_H-M   'P 1'
#
loop_
_entity.id
_entity.type
_entity.pdbx_description
1 polymer ?
#
loop_
_entity_poly.entity_id
_entity_poly.type
_entity_poly.pdbx_seq_one_letter_code
_entity_poly.pdbx_strand_id
1 'polypeptide(L)'
;MSDTFFTDAPHWTWWILLYFFVGGIAGTAFMLVSLLDWSATGSRQLPARPIVRLGYYMSFIGVLISGFLLTVDLNRPLRFWHMLIQNHTGQPMFKAWVPMSVGSWGLMVFGLFTFLAALSVLGEDRPGLRLLQSSPVRALRRPVPRTIIAVLGSIAGLFLAGYTGVLLAVTNRPVWADSYLLGLLFLVSGASTGAAALILLALRRQADRGTVGWLVWFDRNVLILELLVLIAFLISLGSVARVYLSWWGLLLLIGVIGVGILWPLFKERGGAHAPRQLMQSASLVLFGGFLLRMVVLFSSEQIHVIGSGVTGR
;
A
#
# COMPACT_ATOMS: atom_id res chain seq x y z
N MET A 1 -20.63 -23.20 26.44
CA MET A 1 -21.28 -21.87 26.43
C MET A 1 -20.36 -20.93 25.72
N SER A 2 -20.76 -20.46 24.55
CA SER A 2 -19.93 -19.57 23.76
C SER A 2 -20.03 -18.17 24.35
N ASP A 3 -18.93 -17.65 24.84
CA ASP A 3 -18.78 -16.28 25.37
C ASP A 3 -18.89 -15.19 24.26
N THR A 4 -19.58 -15.48 23.19
CA THR A 4 -19.76 -14.59 22.03
C THR A 4 -20.89 -13.57 22.18
N PHE A 5 -21.44 -13.40 23.37
CA PHE A 5 -22.57 -12.48 23.60
C PHE A 5 -22.21 -11.00 23.44
N PHE A 6 -20.91 -10.63 23.41
CA PHE A 6 -20.50 -9.22 23.43
C PHE A 6 -19.53 -8.77 22.33
N THR A 7 -19.01 -9.68 21.52
CA THR A 7 -18.09 -9.31 20.42
C THR A 7 -18.44 -10.06 19.16
N ASP A 8 -19.23 -9.45 18.29
CA ASP A 8 -19.38 -9.93 16.93
C ASP A 8 -18.05 -9.80 16.19
N ALA A 9 -17.70 -10.82 15.39
CA ALA A 9 -16.45 -10.78 14.63
C ALA A 9 -16.49 -9.63 13.64
N PRO A 10 -15.44 -8.77 13.55
CA PRO A 10 -15.48 -7.63 12.68
C PRO A 10 -15.66 -8.06 11.22
N HIS A 11 -16.75 -7.63 10.60
CA HIS A 11 -16.98 -7.79 9.18
C HIS A 11 -16.27 -6.68 8.43
N TRP A 12 -15.27 -7.05 7.62
CA TRP A 12 -14.50 -6.10 6.83
C TRP A 12 -14.99 -6.13 5.39
N THR A 13 -15.39 -4.97 4.90
CA THR A 13 -16.03 -4.83 3.60
C THR A 13 -15.03 -4.71 2.45
N TRP A 14 -15.52 -4.75 1.22
CA TRP A 14 -14.74 -4.47 0.02
C TRP A 14 -14.08 -3.08 0.02
N TRP A 15 -14.66 -2.10 0.74
CA TRP A 15 -14.08 -0.77 0.88
C TRP A 15 -12.73 -0.81 1.59
N ILE A 16 -12.60 -1.63 2.63
CA ILE A 16 -11.36 -1.84 3.37
C ILE A 16 -10.31 -2.56 2.50
N LEU A 17 -10.73 -3.57 1.72
CA LEU A 17 -9.82 -4.24 0.77
C LEU A 17 -9.22 -3.25 -0.23
N LEU A 18 -10.06 -2.41 -0.83
CA LEU A 18 -9.63 -1.37 -1.78
C LEU A 18 -8.71 -0.36 -1.10
N TYR A 19 -9.03 0.06 0.13
CA TYR A 19 -8.16 0.93 0.91
C TYR A 19 -6.79 0.31 1.17
N PHE A 20 -6.70 -0.96 1.56
CA PHE A 20 -5.42 -1.66 1.78
C PHE A 20 -4.58 -1.72 0.51
N PHE A 21 -5.22 -1.93 -0.62
CA PHE A 21 -4.55 -1.99 -1.90
C PHE A 21 -4.05 -0.61 -2.35
N VAL A 22 -4.93 0.38 -2.41
CA VAL A 22 -4.60 1.73 -2.87
C VAL A 22 -3.64 2.43 -1.92
N GLY A 23 -3.85 2.30 -0.60
CA GLY A 23 -2.97 2.86 0.42
C GLY A 23 -1.56 2.25 0.39
N GLY A 24 -1.46 0.93 0.16
CA GLY A 24 -0.18 0.25 -0.04
C GLY A 24 0.58 0.78 -1.26
N ILE A 25 -0.09 0.90 -2.41
CA ILE A 25 0.49 1.49 -3.63
C ILE A 25 0.93 2.94 -3.38
N ALA A 26 0.06 3.77 -2.79
CA ALA A 26 0.34 5.18 -2.56
C ALA A 26 1.58 5.38 -1.67
N GLY A 27 1.66 4.63 -0.56
CA GLY A 27 2.76 4.71 0.40
C GLY A 27 4.10 4.31 -0.19
N THR A 28 4.14 3.18 -0.87
CA THR A 28 5.38 2.65 -1.43
C THR A 28 5.81 3.36 -2.71
N ALA A 29 4.87 3.80 -3.55
CA ALA A 29 5.17 4.64 -4.71
C ALA A 29 5.78 5.98 -4.28
N PHE A 30 5.29 6.60 -3.20
CA PHE A 30 5.89 7.83 -2.66
C PHE A 30 7.36 7.61 -2.28
N MET A 31 7.67 6.53 -1.58
CA MET A 31 9.05 6.17 -1.22
C MET A 31 9.92 6.00 -2.47
N LEU A 32 9.44 5.24 -3.47
CA LEU A 32 10.20 4.97 -4.70
C LEU A 32 10.50 6.23 -5.50
N VAL A 33 9.49 7.11 -5.66
CA VAL A 33 9.74 8.38 -6.39
C VAL A 33 10.61 9.34 -5.59
N SER A 34 10.59 9.28 -4.26
CA SER A 34 11.50 10.05 -3.40
C SER A 34 12.95 9.58 -3.57
N LEU A 35 13.18 8.26 -3.68
CA LEU A 35 14.50 7.70 -3.98
C LEU A 35 15.00 8.08 -5.39
N LEU A 36 14.11 8.03 -6.39
CA LEU A 36 14.43 8.48 -7.76
C LEU A 36 14.76 9.96 -7.78
N ASP A 37 14.02 10.78 -7.06
CA ASP A 37 14.24 12.21 -6.96
C ASP A 37 15.60 12.54 -6.33
N TRP A 38 15.95 11.81 -5.29
CA TRP A 38 17.25 11.97 -4.62
C TRP A 38 18.42 11.56 -5.52
N SER A 39 18.31 10.40 -6.19
CA SER A 39 19.34 9.93 -7.13
C SER A 39 19.54 10.88 -8.32
N ALA A 40 18.45 11.44 -8.86
CA ALA A 40 18.50 12.41 -9.94
C ALA A 40 19.17 13.74 -9.51
N THR A 41 19.00 14.17 -8.26
CA THR A 41 19.62 15.37 -7.73
C THR A 41 21.15 15.22 -7.58
N GLY A 42 21.62 14.01 -7.24
CA GLY A 42 23.06 13.70 -7.10
C GLY A 42 23.82 13.56 -8.42
N SER A 43 23.16 13.13 -9.50
CA SER A 43 23.82 12.75 -10.76
C SER A 43 23.70 13.78 -11.90
N ARG A 44 23.12 14.96 -11.68
CA ARG A 44 22.80 15.95 -12.73
C ARG A 44 21.99 15.39 -13.93
N GLN A 45 21.54 14.17 -13.89
CA GLN A 45 20.71 13.58 -14.93
C GLN A 45 19.22 13.83 -14.60
N LEU A 46 18.53 14.56 -15.48
CA LEU A 46 17.15 15.02 -15.33
C LEU A 46 16.05 14.08 -15.92
N PRO A 47 16.36 12.88 -16.46
CA PRO A 47 15.36 12.11 -17.21
C PRO A 47 14.24 11.51 -16.33
N ALA A 48 14.45 11.32 -15.03
CA ALA A 48 13.44 10.75 -14.12
C ALA A 48 12.37 11.76 -13.65
N ARG A 49 12.57 13.06 -13.83
CA ARG A 49 11.67 14.12 -13.32
C ARG A 49 10.20 13.95 -13.68
N PRO A 50 9.80 13.60 -14.91
CA PRO A 50 8.38 13.42 -15.24
C PRO A 50 7.71 12.31 -14.41
N ILE A 51 8.44 11.21 -14.14
CA ILE A 51 7.93 10.09 -13.37
C ILE A 51 7.85 10.43 -11.89
N VAL A 52 8.85 11.12 -11.35
CA VAL A 52 8.85 11.63 -9.97
C VAL A 52 7.61 12.51 -9.72
N ARG A 53 7.33 13.46 -10.62
CA ARG A 53 6.16 14.34 -10.52
C ARG A 53 4.85 13.56 -10.52
N LEU A 54 4.69 12.68 -11.50
CA LEU A 54 3.47 11.87 -11.61
C LEU A 54 3.31 10.90 -10.45
N GLY A 55 4.41 10.36 -9.92
CA GLY A 55 4.38 9.50 -8.75
C GLY A 55 3.94 10.23 -7.48
N TYR A 56 4.38 11.48 -7.27
CA TYR A 56 3.87 12.29 -6.16
C TYR A 56 2.37 12.61 -6.31
N TYR A 57 1.90 12.92 -7.52
CA TYR A 57 0.46 13.10 -7.76
C TYR A 57 -0.32 11.81 -7.55
N MET A 58 0.19 10.68 -8.03
CA MET A 58 -0.42 9.36 -7.84
C MET A 58 -0.55 9.03 -6.35
N SER A 59 0.50 9.27 -5.56
CA SER A 59 0.48 9.02 -4.11
C SER A 59 -0.52 9.93 -3.40
N PHE A 60 -0.59 11.21 -3.76
CA PHE A 60 -1.56 12.14 -3.17
C PHE A 60 -3.01 11.75 -3.51
N ILE A 61 -3.30 11.43 -4.78
CA ILE A 61 -4.61 10.94 -5.21
C ILE A 61 -4.95 9.64 -4.49
N GLY A 62 -3.97 8.72 -4.37
CA GLY A 62 -4.15 7.45 -3.65
C GLY A 62 -4.52 7.65 -2.18
N VAL A 63 -3.92 8.63 -1.50
CA VAL A 63 -4.28 8.99 -0.11
C VAL A 63 -5.70 9.55 -0.03
N LEU A 64 -6.09 10.42 -0.97
CA LEU A 64 -7.46 10.96 -1.01
C LEU A 64 -8.50 9.85 -1.22
N ILE A 65 -8.21 8.92 -2.15
CA ILE A 65 -9.06 7.74 -2.37
C ILE A 65 -9.12 6.88 -1.10
N SER A 66 -7.98 6.64 -0.45
CA SER A 66 -7.90 5.87 0.80
C SER A 66 -8.72 6.48 1.92
N GLY A 67 -8.62 7.80 2.11
CA GLY A 67 -9.42 8.54 3.09
C GLY A 67 -10.92 8.49 2.77
N PHE A 68 -11.28 8.61 1.49
CA PHE A 68 -12.67 8.49 1.04
C PHE A 68 -13.23 7.09 1.30
N LEU A 69 -12.49 6.03 0.92
CA LEU A 69 -12.92 4.64 1.12
C LEU A 69 -13.15 4.32 2.61
N LEU A 70 -12.23 4.75 3.48
CA LEU A 70 -12.39 4.60 4.93
C LEU A 70 -13.59 5.39 5.47
N THR A 71 -13.83 6.58 4.93
CA THR A 71 -14.98 7.41 5.35
C THR A 71 -16.30 6.77 4.95
N VAL A 72 -16.40 6.21 3.74
CA VAL A 72 -17.59 5.50 3.25
C VAL A 72 -17.86 4.23 4.06
N ASP A 73 -16.82 3.53 4.48
CA ASP A 73 -16.95 2.32 5.30
C ASP A 73 -17.47 2.58 6.72
N LEU A 74 -17.40 3.82 7.19
CA LEU A 74 -17.97 4.18 8.49
C LEU A 74 -19.50 4.15 8.46
N ASN A 75 -20.12 3.48 9.42
CA ASN A 75 -21.57 3.48 9.59
C ASN A 75 -22.17 4.90 9.70
N ARG A 76 -21.35 5.89 10.09
CA ARG A 76 -21.69 7.32 10.18
C ARG A 76 -20.60 8.16 9.54
N PRO A 77 -20.53 8.25 8.20
CA PRO A 77 -19.44 8.89 7.45
C PRO A 77 -19.17 10.34 7.87
N LEU A 78 -20.21 11.13 8.14
CA LEU A 78 -20.08 12.53 8.54
C LEU A 78 -19.42 12.74 9.92
N ARG A 79 -19.16 11.67 10.67
CA ARG A 79 -18.48 11.70 11.97
C ARG A 79 -17.03 11.23 11.90
N PHE A 80 -16.43 11.09 10.72
CA PHE A 80 -15.04 10.63 10.55
C PHE A 80 -14.02 11.47 11.36
N TRP A 81 -14.26 12.76 11.50
CA TRP A 81 -13.41 13.68 12.23
C TRP A 81 -13.33 13.39 13.74
N HIS A 82 -14.30 12.67 14.32
CA HIS A 82 -14.26 12.21 15.72
C HIS A 82 -13.11 11.21 15.98
N MET A 83 -12.55 10.59 14.94
CA MET A 83 -11.36 9.74 15.08
C MET A 83 -10.09 10.55 15.34
N LEU A 84 -10.11 11.85 15.00
CA LEU A 84 -8.98 12.77 15.12
C LEU A 84 -9.16 13.77 16.26
N ILE A 85 -10.40 14.19 16.52
CA ILE A 85 -10.73 15.25 17.48
C ILE A 85 -11.87 14.78 18.37
N GLN A 86 -11.69 14.92 19.68
CA GLN A 86 -12.72 14.60 20.67
C GLN A 86 -13.83 15.65 20.67
N ASN A 87 -15.08 15.20 20.47
CA ASN A 87 -16.23 16.08 20.30
C ASN A 87 -16.52 17.01 21.48
N HIS A 88 -16.32 16.52 22.73
CA HIS A 88 -16.64 17.31 23.93
C HIS A 88 -15.57 18.31 24.33
N THR A 89 -14.30 18.02 24.10
CA THR A 89 -13.17 18.82 24.58
C THR A 89 -12.43 19.55 23.47
N GLY A 90 -12.67 19.18 22.20
CA GLY A 90 -11.93 19.71 21.04
C GLY A 90 -10.45 19.28 21.01
N GLN A 91 -10.04 18.38 21.93
CA GLN A 91 -8.64 17.94 22.01
C GLN A 91 -8.33 16.87 20.93
N PRO A 92 -7.06 16.78 20.47
CA PRO A 92 -6.64 15.71 19.59
C PRO A 92 -6.87 14.34 20.23
N MET A 93 -7.54 13.43 19.50
CA MET A 93 -7.79 12.08 19.98
C MET A 93 -6.74 11.12 19.45
N PHE A 94 -5.56 11.11 20.07
CA PHE A 94 -4.52 10.14 19.78
C PHE A 94 -4.41 9.11 20.90
N LYS A 95 -4.74 7.85 20.60
CA LYS A 95 -4.64 6.71 21.52
C LYS A 95 -3.64 5.72 20.94
N ALA A 96 -2.40 5.73 21.43
CA ALA A 96 -1.32 4.89 20.92
C ALA A 96 -1.60 3.37 21.04
N TRP A 97 -2.45 2.97 21.99
CA TRP A 97 -2.85 1.58 22.20
C TRP A 97 -4.05 1.13 21.35
N VAL A 98 -4.67 2.05 20.59
CA VAL A 98 -5.78 1.74 19.68
C VAL A 98 -5.28 1.79 18.23
N PRO A 99 -5.12 0.64 17.56
CA PRO A 99 -4.58 0.60 16.19
C PRO A 99 -5.30 1.52 15.21
N MET A 100 -6.63 1.56 15.24
CA MET A 100 -7.41 2.45 14.36
C MET A 100 -7.08 3.93 14.58
N SER A 101 -6.83 4.36 15.83
CA SER A 101 -6.42 5.73 16.12
C SER A 101 -5.05 6.03 15.52
N VAL A 102 -4.09 5.10 15.69
CA VAL A 102 -2.75 5.25 15.13
C VAL A 102 -2.79 5.29 13.59
N GLY A 103 -3.63 4.46 12.96
CA GLY A 103 -3.79 4.44 11.51
C GLY A 103 -4.42 5.70 10.94
N SER A 104 -5.45 6.25 11.59
CA SER A 104 -6.09 7.50 11.13
C SER A 104 -5.12 8.69 11.21
N TRP A 105 -4.34 8.78 12.27
CA TRP A 105 -3.27 9.77 12.39
C TRP A 105 -2.13 9.53 11.39
N GLY A 106 -1.74 8.27 11.17
CA GLY A 106 -0.76 7.88 10.16
C GLY A 106 -1.18 8.28 8.75
N LEU A 107 -2.45 8.03 8.39
CA LEU A 107 -3.02 8.45 7.10
C LEU A 107 -3.02 9.98 6.96
N MET A 108 -3.36 10.70 8.02
CA MET A 108 -3.35 12.17 8.01
C MET A 108 -1.94 12.73 7.85
N VAL A 109 -0.96 12.20 8.59
CA VAL A 109 0.45 12.61 8.48
C VAL A 109 1.00 12.32 7.09
N PHE A 110 0.74 11.11 6.56
CA PHE A 110 1.13 10.76 5.20
C PHE A 110 0.43 11.65 4.18
N GLY A 111 -0.88 11.93 4.36
CA GLY A 111 -1.64 12.87 3.54
C GLY A 111 -1.03 14.27 3.50
N LEU A 112 -0.56 14.77 4.65
CA LEU A 112 0.14 16.06 4.71
C LEU A 112 1.42 16.05 3.85
N PHE A 113 2.28 15.02 3.99
CA PHE A 113 3.53 14.96 3.22
C PHE A 113 3.29 14.77 1.74
N THR A 114 2.32 13.94 1.33
CA THR A 114 1.93 13.78 -0.08
C THR A 114 1.35 15.07 -0.66
N PHE A 115 0.54 15.81 0.11
CA PHE A 115 0.03 17.13 -0.27
C PHE A 115 1.16 18.14 -0.48
N LEU A 116 2.10 18.24 0.46
CA LEU A 116 3.25 19.18 0.35
C LEU A 116 4.13 18.82 -0.86
N ALA A 117 4.39 17.54 -1.11
CA ALA A 117 5.13 17.08 -2.27
C ALA A 117 4.38 17.41 -3.58
N ALA A 118 3.09 17.10 -3.66
CA ALA A 118 2.25 17.41 -4.81
C ALA A 118 2.17 18.92 -5.07
N LEU A 119 2.03 19.73 -4.01
CA LEU A 119 2.00 21.18 -4.10
C LEU A 119 3.34 21.76 -4.59
N SER A 120 4.46 21.22 -4.12
CA SER A 120 5.80 21.58 -4.60
C SER A 120 5.93 21.36 -6.10
N VAL A 121 5.54 20.17 -6.58
CA VAL A 121 5.60 19.77 -7.99
C VAL A 121 4.61 20.58 -8.84
N LEU A 122 3.37 20.77 -8.37
CA LEU A 122 2.36 21.57 -9.06
C LEU A 122 2.83 22.99 -9.30
N GLY A 123 3.55 23.56 -8.34
CA GLY A 123 4.12 24.88 -8.48
C GLY A 123 5.28 24.93 -9.51
N GLU A 124 5.96 23.82 -9.81
CA GLU A 124 6.90 23.73 -10.93
C GLU A 124 6.15 23.60 -12.27
N ASP A 125 5.07 22.82 -12.32
CA ASP A 125 4.32 22.54 -13.54
C ASP A 125 3.45 23.73 -14.00
N ARG A 126 3.00 24.57 -13.06
CA ARG A 126 2.10 25.70 -13.31
C ARG A 126 2.69 27.04 -12.87
N PRO A 127 3.78 27.54 -13.52
CA PRO A 127 4.44 28.78 -13.13
C PRO A 127 3.54 30.03 -13.25
N GLY A 128 2.51 29.98 -14.09
CA GLY A 128 1.56 31.09 -14.28
C GLY A 128 0.58 31.30 -13.12
N LEU A 129 0.41 30.34 -12.20
CA LEU A 129 -0.49 30.48 -11.06
C LEU A 129 0.20 31.20 -9.91
N ARG A 130 -0.17 32.47 -9.66
CA ARG A 130 0.44 33.34 -8.62
C ARG A 130 0.43 32.71 -7.22
N LEU A 131 -0.64 32.02 -6.84
CA LEU A 131 -0.74 31.29 -5.57
C LEU A 131 0.37 30.26 -5.38
N LEU A 132 0.72 29.52 -6.44
CA LEU A 132 1.75 28.48 -6.43
C LEU A 132 3.17 29.08 -6.49
N GLN A 133 3.30 30.38 -6.72
CA GLN A 133 4.55 31.12 -6.69
C GLN A 133 4.73 31.90 -5.37
N SER A 134 3.84 31.71 -4.41
CA SER A 134 3.97 32.30 -3.07
C SER A 134 5.24 31.84 -2.35
N SER A 135 5.74 32.67 -1.43
CA SER A 135 6.96 32.39 -0.68
C SER A 135 6.97 31.01 -0.01
N PRO A 136 5.89 30.57 0.69
CA PRO A 136 5.86 29.24 1.33
C PRO A 136 5.96 28.10 0.31
N VAL A 137 5.25 28.15 -0.81
CA VAL A 137 5.30 27.08 -1.83
C VAL A 137 6.68 27.02 -2.49
N ARG A 138 7.31 28.17 -2.77
CA ARG A 138 8.70 28.20 -3.25
C ARG A 138 9.70 27.65 -2.23
N ALA A 139 9.45 27.83 -0.94
CA ALA A 139 10.29 27.26 0.11
C ALA A 139 10.28 25.72 0.10
N LEU A 140 9.17 25.06 -0.24
CA LEU A 140 9.08 23.59 -0.33
C LEU A 140 10.05 23.00 -1.39
N ARG A 141 10.42 23.80 -2.39
CA ARG A 141 11.33 23.37 -3.48
C ARG A 141 12.81 23.51 -3.11
N ARG A 142 13.12 24.17 -1.96
CA ARG A 142 14.50 24.25 -1.49
C ARG A 142 15.02 22.86 -1.10
N PRO A 143 16.34 22.60 -1.22
CA PRO A 143 16.91 21.26 -0.98
C PRO A 143 16.50 20.67 0.38
N VAL A 144 16.63 21.43 1.46
CA VAL A 144 16.37 20.94 2.82
C VAL A 144 14.90 20.58 3.04
N PRO A 145 13.88 21.45 2.82
CA PRO A 145 12.48 21.09 2.97
C PRO A 145 12.08 19.92 2.04
N ARG A 146 12.57 19.91 0.79
CA ARG A 146 12.30 18.81 -0.15
C ARG A 146 12.78 17.46 0.40
N THR A 147 14.01 17.41 0.93
CA THR A 147 14.56 16.20 1.54
C THR A 147 13.76 15.78 2.78
N ILE A 148 13.39 16.72 3.64
CA ILE A 148 12.56 16.43 4.83
C ILE A 148 11.21 15.82 4.41
N ILE A 149 10.52 16.42 3.45
CA ILE A 149 9.25 15.93 2.94
C ILE A 149 9.41 14.52 2.34
N ALA A 150 10.48 14.30 1.56
CA ALA A 150 10.77 13.01 0.94
C ALA A 150 11.02 11.92 2.00
N VAL A 151 11.85 12.19 3.00
CA VAL A 151 12.22 11.22 4.05
C VAL A 151 11.03 10.93 4.96
N LEU A 152 10.44 11.97 5.57
CA LEU A 152 9.33 11.78 6.51
C LEU A 152 8.08 11.23 5.81
N GLY A 153 7.79 11.70 4.59
CA GLY A 153 6.71 11.16 3.78
C GLY A 153 6.93 9.70 3.40
N SER A 154 8.17 9.29 3.09
CA SER A 154 8.49 7.87 2.83
C SER A 154 8.32 7.00 4.07
N ILE A 155 8.76 7.45 5.23
CA ILE A 155 8.55 6.74 6.50
C ILE A 155 7.04 6.59 6.78
N ALA A 156 6.28 7.68 6.65
CA ALA A 156 4.83 7.64 6.86
C ALA A 156 4.11 6.76 5.83
N GLY A 157 4.56 6.74 4.58
CA GLY A 157 4.03 5.89 3.52
C GLY A 157 4.31 4.41 3.74
N LEU A 158 5.54 4.06 4.13
CA LEU A 158 5.91 2.68 4.50
C LEU A 158 5.16 2.22 5.75
N PHE A 159 5.03 3.11 6.75
CA PHE A 159 4.20 2.85 7.91
C PHE A 159 2.77 2.51 7.48
N LEU A 160 2.13 3.32 6.64
CA LEU A 160 0.76 3.08 6.18
C LEU A 160 0.64 1.74 5.43
N ALA A 161 1.60 1.41 4.55
CA ALA A 161 1.60 0.17 3.78
C ALA A 161 1.69 -1.07 4.69
N GLY A 162 2.58 -1.07 5.69
CA GLY A 162 2.74 -2.17 6.64
C GLY A 162 1.64 -2.21 7.70
N TYR A 163 1.17 -1.02 8.13
CA TYR A 163 0.12 -0.87 9.14
C TYR A 163 -1.17 -1.60 8.75
N THR A 164 -1.53 -1.63 7.47
CA THR A 164 -2.74 -2.33 7.01
C THR A 164 -2.74 -3.83 7.37
N GLY A 165 -1.58 -4.48 7.32
CA GLY A 165 -1.43 -5.87 7.77
C GLY A 165 -1.37 -5.99 9.30
N VAL A 166 -0.72 -5.04 9.98
CA VAL A 166 -0.70 -4.99 11.45
C VAL A 166 -2.12 -4.80 12.00
N LEU A 167 -2.93 -3.96 11.36
CA LEU A 167 -4.32 -3.73 11.75
C LEU A 167 -5.14 -5.04 11.73
N LEU A 168 -4.90 -5.91 10.76
CA LEU A 168 -5.50 -7.26 10.74
C LEU A 168 -4.95 -8.14 11.87
N ALA A 169 -3.63 -8.14 12.06
CA ALA A 169 -2.95 -9.00 13.03
C ALA A 169 -3.33 -8.73 14.49
N VAL A 170 -3.80 -7.54 14.82
CA VAL A 170 -4.29 -7.19 16.17
C VAL A 170 -5.77 -7.48 16.38
N THR A 171 -6.46 -8.02 15.38
CA THR A 171 -7.85 -8.46 15.53
C THR A 171 -7.90 -9.91 16.01
N ASN A 172 -8.97 -10.31 16.70
CA ASN A 172 -9.13 -11.67 17.21
C ASN A 172 -9.75 -12.60 16.14
N ARG A 173 -9.18 -12.62 14.93
CA ARG A 173 -9.62 -13.52 13.84
C ARG A 173 -8.52 -14.50 13.47
N PRO A 174 -8.85 -15.79 13.26
CA PRO A 174 -7.93 -16.77 12.71
C PRO A 174 -7.34 -16.30 11.37
N VAL A 175 -6.15 -16.76 11.01
CA VAL A 175 -5.33 -16.31 9.89
C VAL A 175 -4.69 -14.94 10.14
N TRP A 176 -5.44 -13.97 10.65
CA TRP A 176 -4.90 -12.62 10.86
C TRP A 176 -4.06 -12.53 12.15
N ALA A 177 -4.61 -13.05 13.24
CA ALA A 177 -3.95 -13.01 14.57
C ALA A 177 -2.82 -14.05 14.71
N ASP A 178 -2.81 -15.09 13.86
CA ASP A 178 -1.89 -16.22 13.99
C ASP A 178 -0.48 -15.93 13.45
N SER A 179 -0.26 -14.79 12.78
CA SER A 179 1.06 -14.46 12.24
C SER A 179 1.39 -12.97 12.34
N TYR A 180 2.50 -12.66 13.00
CA TYR A 180 3.08 -11.31 13.04
C TYR A 180 3.68 -10.88 11.68
N LEU A 181 3.87 -11.82 10.74
CA LEU A 181 4.44 -11.53 9.42
C LEU A 181 3.45 -10.83 8.49
N LEU A 182 2.18 -10.72 8.85
CA LEU A 182 1.15 -10.13 7.99
C LEU A 182 1.44 -8.66 7.65
N GLY A 183 1.94 -7.88 8.61
CA GLY A 183 2.37 -6.49 8.37
C GLY A 183 3.53 -6.41 7.38
N LEU A 184 4.53 -7.28 7.53
CA LEU A 184 5.66 -7.37 6.60
C LEU A 184 5.22 -7.83 5.21
N LEU A 185 4.34 -8.82 5.12
CA LEU A 185 3.80 -9.32 3.86
C LEU A 185 3.07 -8.20 3.10
N PHE A 186 2.22 -7.42 3.77
CA PHE A 186 1.50 -6.33 3.13
C PHE A 186 2.42 -5.17 2.74
N LEU A 187 3.47 -4.91 3.53
CA LEU A 187 4.49 -3.91 3.18
C LEU A 187 5.25 -4.30 1.92
N VAL A 188 5.75 -5.54 1.85
CA VAL A 188 6.52 -6.03 0.71
C VAL A 188 5.64 -6.14 -0.54
N SER A 189 4.43 -6.67 -0.42
CA SER A 189 3.44 -6.68 -1.50
C SER A 189 3.03 -5.27 -1.94
N GLY A 190 2.98 -4.31 -1.01
CA GLY A 190 2.81 -2.89 -1.32
C GLY A 190 3.96 -2.36 -2.15
N ALA A 191 5.20 -2.72 -1.82
CA ALA A 191 6.38 -2.27 -2.54
C ALA A 191 6.41 -2.79 -3.98
N SER A 192 6.04 -4.05 -4.24
CA SER A 192 5.95 -4.60 -5.59
C SER A 192 4.80 -3.94 -6.39
N THR A 193 3.61 -3.81 -5.80
CA THR A 193 2.49 -3.14 -6.47
C THR A 193 2.74 -1.65 -6.72
N GLY A 194 3.43 -0.96 -5.82
CA GLY A 194 3.85 0.44 -6.02
C GLY A 194 4.86 0.59 -7.15
N ALA A 195 5.86 -0.30 -7.22
CA ALA A 195 6.81 -0.35 -8.33
C ALA A 195 6.11 -0.67 -9.66
N ALA A 196 5.22 -1.66 -9.70
CA ALA A 196 4.44 -2.02 -10.88
C ALA A 196 3.57 -0.86 -11.38
N ALA A 197 2.91 -0.11 -10.49
CA ALA A 197 2.14 1.08 -10.85
C ALA A 197 3.03 2.16 -11.47
N LEU A 198 4.23 2.39 -10.91
CA LEU A 198 5.20 3.34 -11.47
C LEU A 198 5.78 2.86 -12.80
N ILE A 199 6.02 1.56 -13.00
CA ILE A 199 6.45 0.98 -14.28
C ILE A 199 5.40 1.27 -15.35
N LEU A 200 4.11 1.01 -15.08
CA LEU A 200 3.03 1.32 -16.02
C LEU A 200 2.98 2.80 -16.37
N LEU A 201 3.15 3.66 -15.37
CA LEU A 201 3.18 5.10 -15.57
C LEU A 201 4.39 5.54 -16.40
N ALA A 202 5.58 4.98 -16.12
CA ALA A 202 6.81 5.25 -16.83
C ALA A 202 6.73 4.83 -18.30
N LEU A 203 6.17 3.64 -18.58
CA LEU A 203 5.99 3.15 -19.95
C LEU A 203 4.98 4.00 -20.74
N ARG A 204 3.87 4.41 -20.11
CA ARG A 204 2.88 5.30 -20.76
C ARG A 204 3.45 6.68 -21.07
N ARG A 205 4.40 7.16 -20.29
CA ARG A 205 5.06 8.47 -20.47
C ARG A 205 6.38 8.40 -21.21
N GLN A 206 6.73 7.23 -21.76
CA GLN A 206 7.96 7.01 -22.51
C GLN A 206 9.19 7.49 -21.74
N ALA A 207 9.24 7.16 -20.44
CA ALA A 207 10.37 7.49 -19.60
C ALA A 207 11.66 6.85 -20.12
N ASP A 208 12.79 7.40 -19.70
CA ASP A 208 14.10 6.88 -20.07
C ASP A 208 14.30 5.42 -19.63
N ARG A 209 15.11 4.69 -20.38
CA ARG A 209 15.39 3.27 -20.13
C ARG A 209 16.05 3.03 -18.78
N GLY A 210 16.83 3.98 -18.28
CA GLY A 210 17.50 3.88 -16.99
C GLY A 210 16.49 3.87 -15.82
N THR A 211 15.54 4.80 -15.83
CA THR A 211 14.46 4.87 -14.82
C THR A 211 13.58 3.61 -14.85
N VAL A 212 13.16 3.17 -16.05
CA VAL A 212 12.36 1.94 -16.19
C VAL A 212 13.17 0.72 -15.73
N GLY A 213 14.44 0.61 -16.13
CA GLY A 213 15.32 -0.50 -15.75
C GLY A 213 15.52 -0.58 -14.22
N TRP A 214 15.68 0.57 -13.55
CA TRP A 214 15.79 0.61 -12.09
C TRP A 214 14.51 0.14 -11.41
N LEU A 215 13.35 0.60 -11.87
CA LEU A 215 12.05 0.19 -11.32
C LEU A 215 11.82 -1.31 -11.51
N VAL A 216 12.14 -1.88 -12.68
CA VAL A 216 12.04 -3.31 -12.96
C VAL A 216 13.02 -4.11 -12.09
N TRP A 217 14.26 -3.64 -11.95
CA TRP A 217 15.23 -4.28 -11.04
C TRP A 217 14.70 -4.29 -9.59
N PHE A 218 14.16 -3.17 -9.12
CA PHE A 218 13.58 -3.08 -7.78
C PHE A 218 12.41 -4.05 -7.63
N ASP A 219 11.44 -4.01 -8.54
CA ASP A 219 10.25 -4.86 -8.52
C ASP A 219 10.61 -6.35 -8.48
N ARG A 220 11.53 -6.77 -9.34
CA ARG A 220 12.03 -8.15 -9.37
C ARG A 220 12.58 -8.61 -8.02
N ASN A 221 13.41 -7.80 -7.36
CA ASN A 221 13.97 -8.17 -6.05
C ASN A 221 12.89 -8.21 -4.97
N VAL A 222 11.93 -7.29 -5.03
CA VAL A 222 10.80 -7.26 -4.09
C VAL A 222 9.86 -8.44 -4.30
N LEU A 223 9.60 -8.86 -5.54
CA LEU A 223 8.80 -10.06 -5.84
C LEU A 223 9.43 -11.34 -5.28
N ILE A 224 10.78 -11.46 -5.34
CA ILE A 224 11.50 -12.58 -4.70
C ILE A 224 11.30 -12.51 -3.17
N LEU A 225 11.45 -11.33 -2.58
CA LEU A 225 11.23 -11.14 -1.16
C LEU A 225 9.77 -11.41 -0.77
N GLU A 226 8.79 -10.99 -1.60
CA GLU A 226 7.36 -11.24 -1.39
C GLU A 226 7.07 -12.75 -1.35
N LEU A 227 7.66 -13.52 -2.27
CA LEU A 227 7.53 -14.97 -2.29
C LEU A 227 8.11 -15.60 -1.01
N LEU A 228 9.29 -15.17 -0.56
CA LEU A 228 9.92 -15.69 0.66
C LEU A 228 9.08 -15.35 1.91
N VAL A 229 8.61 -14.11 2.01
CA VAL A 229 7.77 -13.68 3.14
C VAL A 229 6.42 -14.39 3.12
N LEU A 230 5.83 -14.62 1.93
CA LEU A 230 4.60 -15.38 1.79
C LEU A 230 4.76 -16.83 2.25
N ILE A 231 5.85 -17.49 1.87
CA ILE A 231 6.16 -18.86 2.34
C ILE A 231 6.34 -18.86 3.86
N ALA A 232 7.10 -17.93 4.40
CA ALA A 232 7.29 -17.80 5.85
C ALA A 232 5.95 -17.54 6.58
N PHE A 233 5.09 -16.70 6.01
CA PHE A 233 3.74 -16.44 6.52
C PHE A 233 2.91 -17.72 6.56
N LEU A 234 2.87 -18.50 5.47
CA LEU A 234 2.12 -19.77 5.43
C LEU A 234 2.65 -20.79 6.43
N ILE A 235 3.96 -20.88 6.61
CA ILE A 235 4.58 -21.76 7.62
C ILE A 235 4.19 -21.30 9.03
N SER A 236 4.18 -19.99 9.29
CA SER A 236 3.85 -19.43 10.61
C SER A 236 2.40 -19.66 11.04
N LEU A 237 1.48 -19.88 10.11
CA LEU A 237 0.07 -20.17 10.40
C LEU A 237 -0.16 -21.57 11.01
N GLY A 238 0.79 -22.50 10.90
CA GLY A 238 0.69 -23.83 11.46
C GLY A 238 -0.60 -24.58 11.02
N SER A 239 -1.41 -24.99 11.99
CA SER A 239 -2.66 -25.74 11.70
C SER A 239 -3.74 -24.88 11.04
N VAL A 240 -3.71 -23.56 11.19
CA VAL A 240 -4.67 -22.62 10.59
C VAL A 240 -4.49 -22.56 9.07
N ALA A 241 -3.28 -22.87 8.56
CA ALA A 241 -3.00 -22.94 7.12
C ALA A 241 -3.92 -23.93 6.36
N ARG A 242 -4.61 -24.82 7.06
CA ARG A 242 -5.61 -25.75 6.45
C ARG A 242 -6.74 -25.00 5.73
N VAL A 243 -7.03 -23.74 6.05
CA VAL A 243 -7.99 -22.92 5.31
C VAL A 243 -7.61 -22.79 3.83
N TYR A 244 -6.31 -22.83 3.53
CA TYR A 244 -5.79 -22.78 2.16
C TYR A 244 -5.83 -24.13 1.42
N LEU A 245 -6.36 -25.18 2.02
CA LEU A 245 -6.75 -26.43 1.30
C LEU A 245 -8.12 -26.31 0.61
N SER A 246 -8.74 -25.14 0.69
CA SER A 246 -10.00 -24.79 0.04
C SER A 246 -9.78 -24.00 -1.26
N TRP A 247 -10.86 -23.46 -1.82
CA TRP A 247 -10.84 -22.54 -2.98
C TRP A 247 -9.88 -21.36 -2.79
N TRP A 248 -9.71 -20.84 -1.56
CA TRP A 248 -8.78 -19.76 -1.25
C TRP A 248 -7.32 -20.14 -1.52
N GLY A 249 -6.97 -21.40 -1.32
CA GLY A 249 -5.63 -21.90 -1.65
C GLY A 249 -5.37 -21.97 -3.15
N LEU A 250 -6.38 -22.30 -3.96
CA LEU A 250 -6.25 -22.24 -5.42
C LEU A 250 -6.02 -20.81 -5.90
N LEU A 251 -6.77 -19.84 -5.34
CA LEU A 251 -6.55 -18.42 -5.65
C LEU A 251 -5.16 -17.95 -5.21
N LEU A 252 -4.69 -18.39 -4.04
CA LEU A 252 -3.36 -18.06 -3.55
C LEU A 252 -2.27 -18.67 -4.44
N LEU A 253 -2.37 -19.96 -4.75
CA LEU A 253 -1.34 -20.70 -5.49
C LEU A 253 -1.29 -20.27 -6.96
N ILE A 254 -2.43 -20.22 -7.63
CA ILE A 254 -2.51 -19.91 -9.06
C ILE A 254 -2.50 -18.41 -9.28
N GLY A 255 -3.37 -17.66 -8.58
CA GLY A 255 -3.56 -16.24 -8.81
C GLY A 255 -2.41 -15.40 -8.26
N VAL A 256 -2.06 -15.59 -6.99
CA VAL A 256 -1.01 -14.79 -6.34
C VAL A 256 0.38 -15.30 -6.72
N ILE A 257 0.68 -16.56 -6.40
CA ILE A 257 2.04 -17.09 -6.60
C ILE A 257 2.31 -17.29 -8.09
N GLY A 258 1.44 -17.99 -8.82
CA GLY A 258 1.64 -18.33 -10.23
C GLY A 258 1.63 -17.10 -11.12
N VAL A 259 0.51 -16.37 -11.13
CA VAL A 259 0.26 -15.26 -12.04
C VAL A 259 0.86 -13.94 -11.53
N GLY A 260 0.73 -13.66 -10.23
CA GLY A 260 1.17 -12.40 -9.64
C GLY A 260 2.67 -12.31 -9.40
N ILE A 261 3.35 -13.43 -9.07
CA ILE A 261 4.76 -13.42 -8.70
C ILE A 261 5.63 -14.18 -9.71
N LEU A 262 5.38 -15.47 -9.91
CA LEU A 262 6.28 -16.31 -10.72
C LEU A 262 6.28 -15.92 -12.20
N TRP A 263 5.12 -15.66 -12.78
CA TRP A 263 5.03 -15.28 -14.18
C TRP A 263 5.82 -13.98 -14.50
N PRO A 264 5.66 -12.87 -13.76
CA PRO A 264 6.51 -11.69 -13.93
C PRO A 264 7.99 -12.00 -13.76
N LEU A 265 8.39 -12.75 -12.72
CA LEU A 265 9.79 -13.12 -12.46
C LEU A 265 10.41 -13.92 -13.62
N PHE A 266 9.67 -14.85 -14.24
CA PHE A 266 10.16 -15.60 -15.39
C PHE A 266 10.29 -14.73 -16.63
N LYS A 267 9.33 -13.85 -16.88
CA LYS A 267 9.34 -12.95 -18.04
C LYS A 267 10.46 -11.91 -17.96
N GLU A 268 10.85 -11.47 -16.78
CA GLU A 268 11.83 -10.42 -16.55
C GLU A 268 13.29 -10.94 -16.49
N ARG A 269 13.53 -12.22 -16.74
CA ARG A 269 14.89 -12.80 -16.74
C ARG A 269 15.75 -12.42 -17.95
N GLY A 270 15.18 -11.92 -19.03
CA GLY A 270 15.85 -11.78 -20.34
C GLY A 270 16.52 -10.44 -20.65
N GLY A 271 16.56 -9.47 -19.74
CA GLY A 271 17.36 -8.22 -19.83
C GLY A 271 16.88 -7.13 -20.81
N ALA A 272 16.35 -7.46 -21.97
CA ALA A 272 15.83 -6.49 -22.94
C ALA A 272 14.35 -6.76 -23.23
N HIS A 273 13.47 -6.12 -22.45
CA HIS A 273 12.04 -6.40 -22.56
C HIS A 273 11.32 -5.41 -23.48
N ALA A 274 10.47 -5.94 -24.36
CA ALA A 274 9.56 -5.11 -25.12
C ALA A 274 8.60 -4.38 -24.16
N PRO A 275 8.26 -3.11 -24.40
CA PRO A 275 7.37 -2.34 -23.51
C PRO A 275 6.03 -3.05 -23.22
N ARG A 276 5.50 -3.79 -24.19
CA ARG A 276 4.28 -4.59 -24.00
C ARG A 276 4.43 -5.71 -22.96
N GLN A 277 5.59 -6.36 -22.92
CA GLN A 277 5.87 -7.42 -21.94
C GLN A 277 5.94 -6.86 -20.52
N LEU A 278 6.63 -5.71 -20.35
CA LEU A 278 6.70 -5.02 -19.07
C LEU A 278 5.32 -4.53 -18.62
N MET A 279 4.48 -4.02 -19.53
CA MET A 279 3.11 -3.65 -19.20
C MET A 279 2.29 -4.84 -18.71
N GLN A 280 2.42 -5.99 -19.37
CA GLN A 280 1.75 -7.22 -18.94
C GLN A 280 2.24 -7.68 -17.56
N SER A 281 3.57 -7.77 -17.36
CA SER A 281 4.15 -8.14 -16.06
C SER A 281 3.65 -7.21 -14.95
N ALA A 282 3.77 -5.90 -15.10
CA ALA A 282 3.33 -4.94 -14.09
C ALA A 282 1.81 -5.02 -13.81
N SER A 283 0.99 -5.28 -14.84
CA SER A 283 -0.46 -5.48 -14.63
C SER A 283 -0.76 -6.75 -13.84
N LEU A 284 0.00 -7.82 -14.08
CA LEU A 284 -0.14 -9.10 -13.35
C LEU A 284 0.33 -8.97 -11.91
N VAL A 285 1.39 -8.20 -11.63
CA VAL A 285 1.84 -7.87 -10.27
C VAL A 285 0.76 -7.11 -9.50
N LEU A 286 0.14 -6.10 -10.12
CA LEU A 286 -0.98 -5.37 -9.51
C LEU A 286 -2.16 -6.29 -9.21
N PHE A 287 -2.52 -7.16 -10.15
CA PHE A 287 -3.59 -8.14 -9.97
C PHE A 287 -3.26 -9.14 -8.85
N GLY A 288 -2.04 -9.68 -8.82
CA GLY A 288 -1.57 -10.59 -7.77
C GLY A 288 -1.59 -9.96 -6.38
N GLY A 289 -1.10 -8.72 -6.25
CA GLY A 289 -1.13 -7.99 -4.98
C GLY A 289 -2.54 -7.62 -4.50
N PHE A 290 -3.48 -7.39 -5.42
CA PHE A 290 -4.90 -7.24 -5.08
C PHE A 290 -5.48 -8.56 -4.59
N LEU A 291 -5.24 -9.66 -5.32
CA LEU A 291 -5.69 -11.00 -4.94
C LEU A 291 -5.11 -11.44 -3.59
N LEU A 292 -3.84 -11.15 -3.30
CA LEU A 292 -3.22 -11.47 -2.02
C LEU A 292 -4.02 -10.87 -0.86
N ARG A 293 -4.35 -9.58 -0.95
CA ARG A 293 -5.13 -8.89 0.09
C ARG A 293 -6.54 -9.45 0.19
N MET A 294 -7.16 -9.76 -0.95
CA MET A 294 -8.49 -10.36 -1.01
C MET A 294 -8.51 -11.74 -0.34
N VAL A 295 -7.54 -12.60 -0.67
CA VAL A 295 -7.42 -13.95 -0.10
C VAL A 295 -7.20 -13.87 1.40
N VAL A 296 -6.26 -13.04 1.87
CA VAL A 296 -5.97 -12.89 3.31
C VAL A 296 -7.19 -12.34 4.05
N LEU A 297 -7.89 -11.35 3.49
CA LEU A 297 -9.02 -10.71 4.15
C LEU A 297 -10.22 -11.65 4.27
N PHE A 298 -10.62 -12.29 3.18
CA PHE A 298 -11.88 -13.05 3.15
C PHE A 298 -11.72 -14.53 3.51
N SER A 299 -10.51 -15.11 3.44
CA SER A 299 -10.30 -16.51 3.85
C SER A 299 -10.59 -16.75 5.33
N SER A 300 -10.41 -15.74 6.17
CA SER A 300 -10.70 -15.80 7.60
C SER A 300 -12.19 -16.05 7.91
N GLU A 301 -13.10 -15.69 7.02
CA GLU A 301 -14.55 -15.87 7.22
C GLU A 301 -14.98 -17.33 7.14
N GLN A 302 -14.29 -18.15 6.35
CA GLN A 302 -14.63 -19.59 6.21
C GLN A 302 -14.34 -20.42 7.46
N ILE A 303 -13.43 -19.97 8.34
CA ILE A 303 -13.09 -20.74 9.54
C ILE A 303 -14.26 -20.78 10.51
N HIS A 304 -15.10 -19.76 10.59
CA HIS A 304 -16.31 -19.75 11.41
C HIS A 304 -17.36 -20.77 10.93
N VAL A 305 -17.48 -20.97 9.62
CA VAL A 305 -18.43 -21.92 9.02
C VAL A 305 -18.02 -23.36 9.31
N ILE A 306 -16.72 -23.66 9.30
CA ILE A 306 -16.19 -25.00 9.59
C ILE A 306 -16.30 -25.31 11.10
N GLY A 307 -16.10 -24.33 11.99
CA GLY A 307 -16.24 -24.50 13.43
C GLY A 307 -17.70 -24.69 13.89
N SER A 308 -18.66 -24.07 13.24
CA SER A 308 -20.08 -24.23 13.56
C SER A 308 -20.69 -25.56 13.10
N GLY A 309 -20.06 -26.24 12.13
CA GLY A 309 -20.46 -27.57 11.66
C GLY A 309 -20.03 -28.74 12.54
N VAL A 310 -19.14 -28.52 13.53
CA VAL A 310 -18.64 -29.58 14.42
C VAL A 310 -19.42 -29.67 15.74
N THR A 311 -20.25 -28.68 16.07
CA THR A 311 -21.06 -28.66 17.30
C THR A 311 -22.50 -29.14 17.12
N GLY A 312 -22.83 -29.72 15.97
CA GLY A 312 -24.13 -30.34 15.67
C GLY A 312 -24.11 -31.86 15.82
N ARG A 313 -23.64 -32.40 16.98
CA ARG A 313 -23.96 -33.75 17.45
C ARG A 313 -23.98 -33.77 18.97
#